data_4e25d15876d95571b7ca58b16ab82427
#
_entry.id   4e25d15876d95571b7ca58b16ab82427
#
_cell.length_a   1.000
_cell.length_b   1.000
_cell.length_c   1.000
_cell.angle_alpha   90.00
_cell.angle_beta   90.00
_cell.angle_gamma   90.00
#
_symmetry.space_group_name_H-M   'P 1'
#
loop_
_entity.id
_entity.type
_entity.pdbx_description
1 polymer ?
#
loop_
_entity_poly.entity_id
_entity_poly.type
_entity_poly.pdbx_seq_one_letter_code
_entity_poly.pdbx_strand_id
1 'polypeptide(L)'
;MAQKGKKRRRLKKKVRRGCMSLLALVVLISLLAVYKCRQGAHGDDEVLPVAVADSLPDARDSLLAFRLAKAVSSTPRIDSSRVGMMVFDLTHRSPVFSHRSDRLMVPASCQKLLTALSVLHRLGATHSFVSQLYMQGEPADSVLYGSLLLVADDDPLIYSFEGFAQAIQRKGIRRIEGDVFFDLARYDTLRPHPSAPAWDIPYRILAPLFRGEEAVRRDFIATLASFGIRLHRNPLFADRWLEGLSRKDYPHQYALASKAAQLRSHEVFRVEHSLREVLAPMLIYSDNAMAEAVYHHADHSMARWSASRGEDGQTMESFIRDELEGLVPEGMTAVDGSGLSPLNATTAEFLVQLLKYAYDKPALRDELIGYLLATPHHDERFGTLWGRRFDERFRERLYCKTGTLTARGISSLAGYLHSEDGRWYAFAILNEGTPVYEAREFQDAVCRSLLEH
;
A
#
# COMPACT_ATOMS: atom_id res chain seq x y z
N MET A 1 -28.42 71.13 11.75
CA MET A 1 -27.76 69.80 11.68
C MET A 1 -28.57 68.66 11.03
N ALA A 2 -29.84 68.84 10.70
CA ALA A 2 -30.69 67.72 10.15
C ALA A 2 -30.53 67.41 8.67
N GLN A 3 -30.05 68.36 7.82
CA GLN A 3 -29.94 68.12 6.37
C GLN A 3 -28.69 67.29 5.94
N LYS A 4 -27.61 67.33 6.70
CA LYS A 4 -26.41 66.49 6.39
C LYS A 4 -26.61 64.98 6.60
N GLY A 5 -27.51 64.59 7.51
CA GLY A 5 -27.81 63.19 7.80
C GLY A 5 -28.63 62.48 6.72
N LYS A 6 -29.57 63.18 6.08
CA LYS A 6 -30.41 62.63 5.02
C LYS A 6 -29.63 62.38 3.69
N LYS A 7 -28.65 63.25 3.34
CA LYS A 7 -27.79 63.03 2.17
C LYS A 7 -26.85 61.84 2.32
N ARG A 8 -26.26 61.60 3.51
CA ARG A 8 -25.42 60.44 3.78
C ARG A 8 -26.16 59.10 3.75
N ARG A 9 -27.42 59.05 4.22
CA ARG A 9 -28.27 57.85 4.16
C ARG A 9 -28.69 57.50 2.72
N ARG A 10 -28.99 58.51 1.87
CA ARG A 10 -29.31 58.31 0.45
C ARG A 10 -28.11 57.83 -0.36
N LEU A 11 -26.89 58.30 -0.06
CA LEU A 11 -25.67 57.85 -0.74
C LEU A 11 -25.31 56.40 -0.38
N LYS A 12 -25.42 56.02 0.90
CA LYS A 12 -25.21 54.62 1.33
C LYS A 12 -26.23 53.63 0.72
N LYS A 13 -27.49 54.03 0.51
CA LYS A 13 -28.51 53.23 -0.17
C LYS A 13 -28.23 53.07 -1.67
N LYS A 14 -27.73 54.12 -2.36
CA LYS A 14 -27.33 54.03 -3.78
C LYS A 14 -26.10 53.14 -3.97
N VAL A 15 -25.07 53.28 -3.14
CA VAL A 15 -23.85 52.44 -3.19
C VAL A 15 -24.20 50.97 -2.91
N ARG A 16 -25.06 50.71 -1.92
CA ARG A 16 -25.47 49.32 -1.59
C ARG A 16 -26.31 48.67 -2.70
N ARG A 17 -27.15 49.45 -3.42
CA ARG A 17 -27.89 48.98 -4.61
C ARG A 17 -26.95 48.73 -5.79
N GLY A 18 -25.96 49.61 -6.01
CA GLY A 18 -24.95 49.43 -7.05
C GLY A 18 -24.08 48.19 -6.83
N CYS A 19 -23.63 47.94 -5.58
CA CYS A 19 -22.86 46.72 -5.25
C CYS A 19 -23.68 45.42 -5.40
N MET A 20 -25.00 45.46 -5.03
CA MET A 20 -25.84 44.26 -5.22
C MET A 20 -26.09 43.98 -6.71
N SER A 21 -26.25 45.04 -7.55
CA SER A 21 -26.42 44.87 -9.00
C SER A 21 -25.14 44.39 -9.67
N LEU A 22 -23.95 44.80 -9.18
CA LEU A 22 -22.67 44.31 -9.68
C LEU A 22 -22.43 42.83 -9.30
N LEU A 23 -22.79 42.47 -8.08
CA LEU A 23 -22.69 41.06 -7.62
C LEU A 23 -23.61 40.14 -8.41
N ALA A 24 -24.85 40.57 -8.67
CA ALA A 24 -25.81 39.84 -9.50
C ALA A 24 -25.34 39.71 -10.95
N LEU A 25 -24.67 40.72 -11.49
CA LEU A 25 -24.10 40.66 -12.85
C LEU A 25 -22.91 39.70 -12.93
N VAL A 26 -22.02 39.68 -11.92
CA VAL A 26 -20.90 38.76 -11.85
C VAL A 26 -21.39 37.32 -11.74
N VAL A 27 -22.40 37.06 -10.91
CA VAL A 27 -23.01 35.71 -10.78
C VAL A 27 -23.67 35.30 -12.11
N LEU A 28 -24.35 36.19 -12.79
CA LEU A 28 -24.97 35.90 -14.09
C LEU A 28 -23.93 35.59 -15.17
N ILE A 29 -22.83 36.36 -15.21
CA ILE A 29 -21.71 36.12 -16.15
C ILE A 29 -21.03 34.80 -15.85
N SER A 30 -20.83 34.45 -14.58
CA SER A 30 -20.27 33.16 -14.18
C SER A 30 -21.17 31.97 -14.56
N LEU A 31 -22.49 32.11 -14.37
CA LEU A 31 -23.48 31.11 -14.81
C LEU A 31 -23.54 30.97 -16.33
N LEU A 32 -23.43 32.08 -17.08
CA LEU A 32 -23.36 32.04 -18.54
C LEU A 32 -22.05 31.45 -19.05
N ALA A 33 -20.93 31.67 -18.36
CA ALA A 33 -19.66 31.05 -18.69
C ALA A 33 -19.70 29.54 -18.47
N VAL A 34 -20.25 29.07 -17.33
CA VAL A 34 -20.48 27.66 -17.06
C VAL A 34 -21.46 27.04 -18.06
N TYR A 35 -22.53 27.75 -18.44
CA TYR A 35 -23.48 27.29 -19.46
C TYR A 35 -22.83 27.17 -20.85
N LYS A 36 -22.00 28.16 -21.26
CA LYS A 36 -21.23 28.08 -22.52
C LYS A 36 -20.13 26.97 -22.48
N CYS A 37 -19.44 26.78 -21.36
CA CYS A 37 -18.53 25.64 -21.22
C CYS A 37 -19.26 24.29 -21.35
N ARG A 38 -20.49 24.20 -20.85
CA ARG A 38 -21.31 22.98 -21.03
C ARG A 38 -21.81 22.77 -22.46
N GLN A 39 -22.04 23.82 -23.22
CA GLN A 39 -22.45 23.72 -24.63
C GLN A 39 -21.26 23.59 -25.61
N GLY A 40 -20.05 24.02 -25.21
CA GLY A 40 -18.83 23.86 -26.01
C GLY A 40 -18.19 22.46 -25.92
N ALA A 41 -18.74 21.56 -25.09
CA ALA A 41 -18.30 20.17 -24.96
C ALA A 41 -19.09 19.18 -25.86
N HIS A 42 -19.90 19.69 -26.79
CA HIS A 42 -20.44 18.90 -27.89
C HIS A 42 -19.79 19.36 -29.20
N GLY A 43 -18.47 19.14 -29.29
CA GLY A 43 -17.77 18.99 -30.55
C GLY A 43 -17.93 17.53 -30.95
N ASP A 44 -18.51 17.30 -32.13
CA ASP A 44 -18.57 15.99 -32.79
C ASP A 44 -17.13 15.54 -33.16
N ASP A 45 -16.37 15.06 -32.18
CA ASP A 45 -15.26 14.16 -32.43
C ASP A 45 -15.91 12.77 -32.62
N GLU A 46 -16.03 12.38 -33.87
CA GLU A 46 -16.29 11.02 -34.31
C GLU A 46 -15.26 10.11 -33.60
N VAL A 47 -15.65 9.61 -32.42
CA VAL A 47 -15.00 8.45 -31.83
C VAL A 47 -15.30 7.32 -32.78
N LEU A 48 -14.33 7.00 -33.63
CA LEU A 48 -14.36 5.77 -34.44
C LEU A 48 -14.74 4.63 -33.46
N PRO A 49 -15.82 3.90 -33.71
CA PRO A 49 -16.17 2.77 -32.88
C PRO A 49 -14.97 1.83 -32.92
N VAL A 50 -14.33 1.62 -31.76
CA VAL A 50 -13.47 0.46 -31.58
C VAL A 50 -14.33 -0.71 -32.02
N ALA A 51 -13.95 -1.34 -33.11
CA ALA A 51 -14.64 -2.49 -33.65
C ALA A 51 -14.66 -3.53 -32.52
N VAL A 52 -15.76 -3.57 -31.79
CA VAL A 52 -16.15 -4.74 -31.01
C VAL A 52 -16.30 -5.81 -32.08
N ALA A 53 -15.34 -6.73 -32.10
CA ALA A 53 -15.47 -7.91 -32.95
C ALA A 53 -16.80 -8.55 -32.55
N ASP A 54 -17.79 -8.49 -33.46
CA ASP A 54 -19.05 -9.18 -33.39
C ASP A 54 -18.82 -10.71 -33.55
N SER A 55 -18.06 -11.28 -32.62
CA SER A 55 -18.08 -12.71 -32.35
C SER A 55 -19.22 -12.91 -31.36
N LEU A 56 -20.26 -13.62 -31.77
CA LEU A 56 -21.28 -14.13 -30.85
C LEU A 56 -20.55 -14.74 -29.64
N PRO A 57 -20.95 -14.38 -28.40
CA PRO A 57 -20.30 -14.94 -27.23
C PRO A 57 -20.29 -16.44 -27.33
N ASP A 58 -19.16 -17.10 -27.09
CA ASP A 58 -19.03 -18.53 -27.07
C ASP A 58 -20.16 -19.09 -26.18
N ALA A 59 -20.82 -20.15 -26.61
CA ALA A 59 -21.89 -20.80 -25.84
C ALA A 59 -21.40 -21.20 -24.44
N ARG A 60 -20.11 -21.49 -24.29
CA ARG A 60 -19.45 -21.74 -22.99
C ARG A 60 -19.42 -20.48 -22.13
N ASP A 61 -18.99 -19.33 -22.66
CA ASP A 61 -18.96 -18.08 -21.94
C ASP A 61 -20.35 -17.66 -21.44
N SER A 62 -21.37 -17.91 -22.29
CA SER A 62 -22.78 -17.69 -21.90
C SER A 62 -23.23 -18.62 -20.77
N LEU A 63 -22.77 -19.88 -20.75
CA LEU A 63 -23.05 -20.82 -19.67
C LEU A 63 -22.34 -20.42 -18.37
N LEU A 64 -21.08 -20.00 -18.44
CA LEU A 64 -20.33 -19.51 -17.30
C LEU A 64 -21.00 -18.25 -16.73
N ALA A 65 -21.29 -17.25 -17.56
CA ALA A 65 -21.98 -16.04 -17.14
C ALA A 65 -23.33 -16.36 -16.45
N PHE A 66 -24.09 -17.31 -16.98
CA PHE A 66 -25.32 -17.77 -16.34
C PHE A 66 -25.08 -18.43 -14.97
N ARG A 67 -24.07 -19.30 -14.85
CA ARG A 67 -23.69 -19.91 -13.55
C ARG A 67 -23.30 -18.85 -12.53
N LEU A 68 -22.52 -17.85 -12.93
CA LEU A 68 -22.10 -16.75 -12.06
C LEU A 68 -23.28 -15.85 -11.64
N ALA A 69 -24.18 -15.52 -12.58
CA ALA A 69 -25.40 -14.79 -12.28
C ALA A 69 -26.31 -15.56 -11.31
N LYS A 70 -26.44 -16.87 -11.50
CA LYS A 70 -27.18 -17.74 -10.59
C LYS A 70 -26.52 -17.78 -9.21
N ALA A 71 -25.20 -17.85 -9.12
CA ALA A 71 -24.49 -17.80 -7.84
C ALA A 71 -24.79 -16.51 -7.08
N VAL A 72 -24.76 -15.35 -7.76
CA VAL A 72 -25.08 -14.05 -7.15
C VAL A 72 -26.53 -13.96 -6.68
N SER A 73 -27.49 -14.48 -7.49
CA SER A 73 -28.94 -14.32 -7.22
C SER A 73 -29.53 -15.39 -6.31
N SER A 74 -28.93 -16.58 -6.23
CA SER A 74 -29.52 -17.75 -5.59
C SER A 74 -28.74 -18.28 -4.38
N THR A 75 -27.57 -17.71 -4.05
CA THR A 75 -26.82 -18.14 -2.85
C THR A 75 -27.56 -17.66 -1.60
N PRO A 76 -27.97 -18.58 -0.70
CA PRO A 76 -28.67 -18.21 0.52
C PRO A 76 -27.83 -17.24 1.37
N ARG A 77 -28.50 -16.26 1.99
CA ARG A 77 -27.90 -15.25 2.87
C ARG A 77 -26.93 -14.26 2.19
N ILE A 78 -26.77 -14.33 0.88
CA ILE A 78 -26.06 -13.30 0.11
C ILE A 78 -27.07 -12.25 -0.38
N ASP A 79 -26.91 -11.02 0.09
CA ASP A 79 -27.62 -9.87 -0.47
C ASP A 79 -26.90 -9.41 -1.74
N SER A 80 -27.46 -9.74 -2.91
CA SER A 80 -26.87 -9.37 -4.19
C SER A 80 -26.68 -7.86 -4.38
N SER A 81 -27.47 -7.03 -3.65
CA SER A 81 -27.29 -5.58 -3.67
C SER A 81 -26.01 -5.11 -3.00
N ARG A 82 -25.38 -5.96 -2.19
CA ARG A 82 -24.14 -5.72 -1.43
C ARG A 82 -22.94 -6.53 -1.96
N VAL A 83 -23.05 -7.01 -3.19
CA VAL A 83 -21.97 -7.69 -3.90
C VAL A 83 -21.55 -6.85 -5.09
N GLY A 84 -20.26 -6.60 -5.21
CA GLY A 84 -19.61 -6.11 -6.43
C GLY A 84 -18.73 -7.22 -7.00
N MET A 85 -18.89 -7.57 -8.26
CA MET A 85 -18.15 -8.68 -8.87
C MET A 85 -17.82 -8.39 -10.32
N MET A 86 -16.59 -8.74 -10.72
CA MET A 86 -16.17 -8.75 -12.13
C MET A 86 -15.29 -9.96 -12.40
N VAL A 87 -15.48 -10.55 -13.57
CA VAL A 87 -14.65 -11.62 -14.15
C VAL A 87 -14.28 -11.23 -15.57
N PHE A 88 -13.00 -11.31 -15.89
CA PHE A 88 -12.44 -11.00 -17.19
C PHE A 88 -11.59 -12.17 -17.69
N ASP A 89 -11.84 -12.64 -18.90
CA ASP A 89 -11.01 -13.62 -19.58
C ASP A 89 -9.76 -12.94 -20.14
N LEU A 90 -8.61 -13.24 -19.54
CA LEU A 90 -7.30 -12.72 -19.95
C LEU A 90 -6.79 -13.39 -21.24
N THR A 91 -7.24 -14.60 -21.53
CA THR A 91 -6.86 -15.37 -22.71
C THR A 91 -7.53 -14.81 -23.97
N HIS A 92 -8.84 -14.55 -23.91
CA HIS A 92 -9.62 -14.00 -25.03
C HIS A 92 -9.82 -12.49 -24.95
N ARG A 93 -9.31 -11.84 -23.90
CA ARG A 93 -9.36 -10.38 -23.71
C ARG A 93 -10.77 -9.81 -23.65
N SER A 94 -11.70 -10.51 -23.03
CA SER A 94 -13.12 -10.15 -22.97
C SER A 94 -13.70 -10.21 -21.56
N PRO A 95 -14.66 -9.32 -21.20
CA PRO A 95 -15.41 -9.46 -19.97
C PRO A 95 -16.34 -10.67 -20.05
N VAL A 96 -16.33 -11.51 -19.02
CA VAL A 96 -17.20 -12.69 -18.90
C VAL A 96 -18.42 -12.39 -18.07
N PHE A 97 -18.24 -11.69 -16.95
CA PHE A 97 -19.32 -11.38 -16.02
C PHE A 97 -19.05 -10.08 -15.26
N SER A 98 -20.10 -9.30 -15.08
CA SER A 98 -20.10 -8.08 -14.29
C SER A 98 -21.41 -7.97 -13.49
N HIS A 99 -21.28 -7.70 -12.19
CA HIS A 99 -22.42 -7.41 -11.31
C HIS A 99 -22.04 -6.29 -10.36
N ARG A 100 -22.64 -5.10 -10.53
CA ARG A 100 -22.33 -3.89 -9.75
C ARG A 100 -20.81 -3.67 -9.61
N SER A 101 -20.08 -3.97 -10.69
CA SER A 101 -18.61 -3.95 -10.69
C SER A 101 -18.03 -2.54 -10.49
N ASP A 102 -18.81 -1.53 -10.84
CA ASP A 102 -18.54 -0.09 -10.72
C ASP A 102 -18.89 0.50 -9.35
N ARG A 103 -19.53 -0.28 -8.47
CA ARG A 103 -19.89 0.19 -7.13
C ARG A 103 -18.67 0.33 -6.24
N LEU A 104 -18.52 1.50 -5.60
CA LEU A 104 -17.52 1.72 -4.55
C LEU A 104 -17.84 0.86 -3.33
N MET A 105 -16.88 0.05 -2.91
CA MET A 105 -16.95 -0.87 -1.79
C MET A 105 -15.61 -0.90 -1.05
N VAL A 106 -15.64 -1.30 0.22
CA VAL A 106 -14.43 -1.43 1.04
C VAL A 106 -13.65 -2.69 0.63
N PRO A 107 -12.41 -2.56 0.12
CA PRO A 107 -11.63 -3.71 -0.36
C PRO A 107 -11.07 -4.59 0.76
N ALA A 108 -11.04 -4.09 2.00
CA ALA A 108 -10.25 -4.68 3.06
C ALA A 108 -8.81 -4.98 2.55
N SER A 109 -8.21 -6.10 2.93
CA SER A 109 -6.83 -6.41 2.53
C SER A 109 -6.60 -6.69 1.03
N CYS A 110 -7.62 -6.68 0.17
CA CYS A 110 -7.39 -6.61 -1.28
C CYS A 110 -6.76 -5.27 -1.70
N GLN A 111 -6.81 -4.22 -0.86
CA GLN A 111 -6.02 -2.99 -0.99
C GLN A 111 -4.54 -3.26 -1.18
N LYS A 112 -4.01 -4.30 -0.56
CA LYS A 112 -2.59 -4.69 -0.66
C LYS A 112 -2.13 -5.05 -2.08
N LEU A 113 -3.05 -5.34 -3.00
CA LEU A 113 -2.73 -5.49 -4.43
C LEU A 113 -2.27 -4.16 -5.02
N LEU A 114 -3.01 -3.08 -4.73
CA LEU A 114 -2.62 -1.73 -5.14
C LEU A 114 -1.31 -1.32 -4.46
N THR A 115 -1.17 -1.56 -3.15
CA THR A 115 0.07 -1.29 -2.41
C THR A 115 1.27 -2.00 -3.04
N ALA A 116 1.16 -3.31 -3.29
CA ALA A 116 2.26 -4.09 -3.86
C ALA A 116 2.68 -3.58 -5.24
N LEU A 117 1.72 -3.32 -6.12
CA LEU A 117 2.00 -2.84 -7.48
C LEU A 117 2.55 -1.41 -7.48
N SER A 118 2.04 -0.53 -6.61
CA SER A 118 2.57 0.82 -6.44
C SER A 118 4.03 0.82 -5.96
N VAL A 119 4.33 -0.05 -4.98
CA VAL A 119 5.69 -0.18 -4.43
C VAL A 119 6.65 -0.81 -5.46
N LEU A 120 6.20 -1.86 -6.19
CA LEU A 120 6.98 -2.47 -7.27
C LEU A 120 7.25 -1.48 -8.41
N HIS A 121 6.25 -0.68 -8.79
CA HIS A 121 6.42 0.38 -9.79
C HIS A 121 7.45 1.42 -9.33
N ARG A 122 7.39 1.78 -8.06
CA ARG A 122 8.17 2.88 -7.48
C ARG A 122 9.62 2.51 -7.19
N LEU A 123 9.83 1.39 -6.53
CA LEU A 123 11.14 0.95 -6.06
C LEU A 123 11.82 -0.01 -7.04
N GLY A 124 11.04 -0.68 -7.89
CA GLY A 124 11.53 -1.75 -8.76
C GLY A 124 11.60 -3.11 -8.05
N ALA A 125 11.46 -4.20 -8.83
CA ALA A 125 11.47 -5.56 -8.29
C ALA A 125 12.83 -5.99 -7.69
N THR A 126 13.91 -5.29 -8.05
CA THR A 126 15.27 -5.56 -7.56
C THR A 126 15.64 -4.76 -6.31
N HIS A 127 14.70 -3.95 -5.78
CA HIS A 127 14.94 -3.20 -4.56
C HIS A 127 15.22 -4.11 -3.38
N SER A 128 16.18 -3.70 -2.54
CA SER A 128 16.51 -4.36 -1.28
C SER A 128 16.53 -3.36 -0.14
N PHE A 129 16.04 -3.80 1.02
CA PHE A 129 16.22 -3.11 2.29
C PHE A 129 17.58 -3.48 2.86
N VAL A 130 18.40 -2.49 3.18
CA VAL A 130 19.78 -2.72 3.63
C VAL A 130 20.02 -2.08 4.99
N SER A 131 20.42 -2.89 5.95
CA SER A 131 20.87 -2.40 7.26
C SER A 131 22.29 -2.85 7.54
N GLN A 132 23.13 -1.95 8.03
CA GLN A 132 24.58 -2.11 8.13
C GLN A 132 25.09 -1.67 9.49
N LEU A 133 26.11 -2.36 9.99
CA LEU A 133 26.86 -1.96 11.16
C LEU A 133 28.27 -1.61 10.74
N TYR A 134 28.69 -0.42 11.10
CA TYR A 134 30.03 0.10 10.90
C TYR A 134 30.77 0.20 12.23
N MET A 135 32.09 -0.01 12.22
CA MET A 135 32.94 0.07 13.39
C MET A 135 34.18 0.93 13.10
N GLN A 136 34.57 1.75 14.06
CA GLN A 136 35.83 2.50 14.05
C GLN A 136 36.76 1.96 15.14
N GLY A 137 38.02 1.69 14.79
CA GLY A 137 39.02 1.14 15.67
C GLY A 137 38.96 -0.38 15.79
N GLU A 138 39.97 -0.95 16.40
CA GLU A 138 40.09 -2.40 16.66
C GLU A 138 39.94 -2.64 18.18
N PRO A 139 39.31 -3.78 18.57
CA PRO A 139 39.18 -4.14 19.96
C PRO A 139 40.53 -4.52 20.56
N ALA A 140 40.78 -4.08 21.78
CA ALA A 140 41.91 -4.51 22.60
C ALA A 140 41.37 -5.01 23.95
N ASP A 141 41.85 -6.15 24.41
CA ASP A 141 41.44 -6.79 25.67
C ASP A 141 39.91 -6.88 25.83
N SER A 142 39.24 -7.26 24.75
CA SER A 142 37.75 -7.35 24.61
C SER A 142 37.02 -5.98 24.77
N VAL A 143 37.72 -4.87 24.67
CA VAL A 143 37.18 -3.53 24.73
C VAL A 143 37.33 -2.81 23.39
N LEU A 144 36.25 -2.26 22.88
CA LEU A 144 36.27 -1.34 21.74
C LEU A 144 36.30 0.09 22.28
N TYR A 145 37.44 0.78 22.11
CA TYR A 145 37.58 2.20 22.42
C TYR A 145 37.08 3.13 21.32
N GLY A 146 36.83 2.56 20.12
CA GLY A 146 36.23 3.21 18.97
C GLY A 146 34.71 3.25 19.03
N SER A 147 34.09 3.70 17.95
CA SER A 147 32.65 3.93 17.86
C SER A 147 31.97 2.91 16.94
N LEU A 148 30.67 2.71 17.15
CA LEU A 148 29.78 1.96 16.24
C LEU A 148 28.77 2.87 15.60
N LEU A 149 28.35 2.54 14.37
CA LEU A 149 27.23 3.17 13.68
C LEU A 149 26.33 2.05 13.12
N LEU A 150 25.08 1.99 13.57
CA LEU A 150 24.01 1.24 12.94
C LEU A 150 23.31 2.15 11.92
N VAL A 151 23.42 1.81 10.65
CA VAL A 151 22.59 2.39 9.57
C VAL A 151 21.48 1.39 9.29
N ALA A 152 20.24 1.77 9.53
CA ALA A 152 19.11 0.86 9.33
C ALA A 152 18.07 1.47 8.40
N ASP A 153 17.76 0.73 7.36
CA ASP A 153 16.62 0.99 6.49
C ASP A 153 15.30 0.58 7.15
N ASP A 154 14.16 0.98 6.56
CA ASP A 154 12.82 0.57 7.01
C ASP A 154 12.53 -0.90 6.65
N ASP A 155 13.36 -1.81 7.16
CA ASP A 155 13.26 -3.25 6.88
C ASP A 155 12.31 -3.93 7.89
N PRO A 156 11.11 -4.36 7.46
CA PRO A 156 10.13 -4.98 8.36
C PRO A 156 10.49 -6.42 8.75
N LEU A 157 11.54 -7.01 8.15
CA LEU A 157 12.00 -8.38 8.47
C LEU A 157 13.10 -8.41 9.53
N ILE A 158 13.58 -7.27 10.00
CA ILE A 158 14.49 -7.21 11.15
C ILE A 158 13.67 -7.35 12.43
N TYR A 159 13.39 -8.58 12.84
CA TYR A 159 12.62 -8.88 14.04
C TYR A 159 13.43 -8.77 15.35
N SER A 160 14.76 -8.73 15.27
CA SER A 160 15.65 -8.55 16.42
C SER A 160 16.99 -7.97 16.00
N PHE A 161 17.77 -7.46 16.98
CA PHE A 161 19.14 -7.02 16.78
C PHE A 161 20.20 -8.10 17.03
N GLU A 162 19.79 -9.38 17.09
CA GLU A 162 20.70 -10.50 17.42
C GLU A 162 21.85 -10.64 16.42
N GLY A 163 21.57 -10.52 15.11
CA GLY A 163 22.61 -10.59 14.08
C GLY A 163 23.70 -9.53 14.26
N PHE A 164 23.31 -8.31 14.64
CA PHE A 164 24.24 -7.22 14.96
C PHE A 164 25.05 -7.52 16.22
N ALA A 165 24.41 -8.01 17.28
CA ALA A 165 25.09 -8.38 18.52
C ALA A 165 26.07 -9.55 18.29
N GLN A 166 25.70 -10.55 17.50
CA GLN A 166 26.60 -11.67 17.14
C GLN A 166 27.81 -11.18 16.34
N ALA A 167 27.62 -10.23 15.43
CA ALA A 167 28.72 -9.65 14.67
C ALA A 167 29.74 -8.94 15.57
N ILE A 168 29.26 -8.16 16.54
CA ILE A 168 30.10 -7.49 17.56
C ILE A 168 30.81 -8.55 18.43
N GLN A 169 30.08 -9.59 18.87
CA GLN A 169 30.63 -10.67 19.69
C GLN A 169 31.73 -11.43 18.95
N ARG A 170 31.55 -11.74 17.65
CA ARG A 170 32.56 -12.42 16.81
C ARG A 170 33.88 -11.65 16.68
N LYS A 171 33.84 -10.30 16.85
CA LYS A 171 35.03 -9.47 16.97
C LYS A 171 35.72 -9.53 18.35
N GLY A 172 35.23 -10.37 19.26
CA GLY A 172 35.75 -10.51 20.60
C GLY A 172 35.36 -9.37 21.57
N ILE A 173 34.45 -8.49 21.17
CA ILE A 173 34.07 -7.31 21.95
C ILE A 173 33.11 -7.70 23.06
N ARG A 174 33.43 -7.30 24.30
CA ARG A 174 32.60 -7.44 25.49
C ARG A 174 32.20 -6.10 26.11
N ARG A 175 32.92 -5.03 25.74
CA ARG A 175 32.64 -3.67 26.22
C ARG A 175 32.94 -2.66 25.13
N ILE A 176 32.06 -1.67 25.01
CA ILE A 176 32.21 -0.55 24.09
C ILE A 176 32.31 0.71 24.89
N GLU A 177 33.48 1.37 24.83
CA GLU A 177 33.80 2.62 25.54
C GLU A 177 33.53 3.86 24.70
N GLY A 178 33.56 3.73 23.37
CA GLY A 178 33.23 4.80 22.44
C GLY A 178 31.72 5.01 22.27
N ASP A 179 31.39 5.90 21.36
CA ASP A 179 29.99 6.22 21.08
C ASP A 179 29.35 5.21 20.15
N VAL A 180 28.05 4.97 20.36
CA VAL A 180 27.20 4.21 19.44
C VAL A 180 26.20 5.16 18.81
N PHE A 181 26.11 5.13 17.47
CA PHE A 181 25.21 5.97 16.70
C PHE A 181 24.18 5.12 15.99
N PHE A 182 22.94 5.62 15.92
CA PHE A 182 21.88 5.12 15.06
C PHE A 182 21.58 6.13 13.96
N ASP A 183 21.62 5.68 12.71
CA ASP A 183 21.15 6.40 11.52
C ASP A 183 20.00 5.57 10.93
N LEU A 184 18.77 5.91 11.32
CA LEU A 184 17.58 5.15 10.98
C LEU A 184 16.82 5.81 9.82
N ALA A 185 16.16 5.03 8.99
CA ALA A 185 15.23 5.55 8.01
C ALA A 185 13.99 6.17 8.66
N ARG A 186 13.62 5.69 9.87
CA ARG A 186 12.45 6.11 10.63
C ARG A 186 12.78 6.31 12.10
N TYR A 187 12.21 7.34 12.69
CA TYR A 187 12.36 7.66 14.12
C TYR A 187 11.05 7.55 14.91
N ASP A 188 9.90 7.61 14.24
CA ASP A 188 8.58 7.50 14.86
C ASP A 188 8.06 6.06 14.89
N THR A 189 7.00 5.85 15.65
CA THR A 189 6.32 4.55 15.70
C THR A 189 5.38 4.41 14.50
N LEU A 190 5.49 3.31 13.76
CA LEU A 190 4.50 2.95 12.74
C LEU A 190 3.16 2.71 13.40
N ARG A 191 2.14 3.42 12.94
CA ARG A 191 0.76 3.31 13.46
C ARG A 191 -0.21 3.05 12.33
N PRO A 192 -1.26 2.26 12.58
CA PRO A 192 -2.34 2.12 11.63
C PRO A 192 -3.07 3.45 11.45
N HIS A 193 -3.79 3.58 10.35
CA HIS A 193 -4.67 4.72 10.13
C HIS A 193 -5.68 4.85 11.31
N PRO A 194 -5.98 6.06 11.81
CA PRO A 194 -6.85 6.23 13.00
C PRO A 194 -8.24 5.62 12.89
N SER A 195 -8.76 5.42 11.67
CA SER A 195 -10.06 4.79 11.44
C SER A 195 -10.02 3.26 11.45
N ALA A 196 -8.83 2.64 11.51
CA ALA A 196 -8.68 1.18 11.50
C ALA A 196 -9.27 0.58 12.79
N PRO A 197 -10.08 -0.50 12.71
CA PRO A 197 -10.64 -1.15 13.88
C PRO A 197 -9.55 -1.78 14.74
N ALA A 198 -9.55 -1.50 16.04
CA ALA A 198 -8.48 -1.93 16.95
C ALA A 198 -8.29 -3.45 17.07
N TRP A 199 -9.34 -4.23 16.89
CA TRP A 199 -9.26 -5.72 16.97
C TRP A 199 -8.81 -6.38 15.67
N ASP A 200 -8.89 -5.69 14.53
CA ASP A 200 -8.42 -6.19 13.24
C ASP A 200 -6.92 -5.89 13.03
N ILE A 201 -6.26 -5.27 14.03
CA ILE A 201 -4.85 -4.92 14.00
C ILE A 201 -4.02 -6.01 14.71
N PRO A 202 -3.50 -7.02 14.04
CA PRO A 202 -2.55 -7.91 14.64
C PRO A 202 -1.12 -7.33 14.59
N TYR A 203 -0.91 -6.10 15.10
CA TYR A 203 0.46 -5.57 15.30
C TYR A 203 1.15 -6.27 16.48
N ARG A 204 0.92 -7.57 16.63
CA ARG A 204 1.48 -8.34 17.75
C ARG A 204 2.99 -8.43 17.71
N ILE A 205 3.59 -8.27 16.52
CA ILE A 205 5.05 -8.32 16.32
C ILE A 205 5.41 -7.20 15.35
N LEU A 206 5.40 -5.97 15.84
CA LEU A 206 6.01 -4.88 15.10
C LEU A 206 7.53 -5.03 15.21
N ALA A 207 8.22 -5.05 14.07
CA ALA A 207 9.68 -5.11 14.03
C ALA A 207 10.28 -3.95 14.84
N PRO A 208 11.43 -4.13 15.52
CA PRO A 208 12.03 -3.13 16.40
C PRO A 208 12.14 -1.74 15.77
N LEU A 209 12.55 -1.66 14.50
CA LEU A 209 12.74 -0.40 13.77
C LEU A 209 11.45 0.43 13.63
N PHE A 210 10.29 -0.17 13.80
CA PHE A 210 8.98 0.51 13.68
C PHE A 210 8.34 0.87 15.02
N ARG A 211 9.07 0.73 16.13
CA ARG A 211 8.56 1.00 17.49
C ARG A 211 8.93 2.39 18.02
N GLY A 212 9.65 3.18 17.21
CA GLY A 212 10.15 4.50 17.59
C GLY A 212 11.47 4.45 18.36
N GLU A 213 12.14 5.59 18.45
CA GLU A 213 13.52 5.76 18.96
C GLU A 213 13.80 5.06 20.28
N GLU A 214 12.98 5.31 21.30
CA GLU A 214 13.22 4.78 22.64
C GLU A 214 13.08 3.26 22.70
N ALA A 215 12.20 2.68 21.89
CA ALA A 215 12.06 1.24 21.80
C ALA A 215 13.27 0.61 21.06
N VAL A 216 13.70 1.21 19.95
CA VAL A 216 14.90 0.78 19.21
C VAL A 216 16.11 0.79 20.14
N ARG A 217 16.33 1.90 20.86
CA ARG A 217 17.45 2.05 21.81
C ARG A 217 17.41 0.98 22.89
N ARG A 218 16.26 0.82 23.54
CA ARG A 218 16.07 -0.16 24.62
C ARG A 218 16.29 -1.59 24.12
N ASP A 219 15.68 -1.94 22.98
CA ASP A 219 15.75 -3.29 22.45
C ASP A 219 17.17 -3.64 21.95
N PHE A 220 17.89 -2.68 21.35
CA PHE A 220 19.29 -2.83 20.98
C PHE A 220 20.19 -3.06 22.20
N ILE A 221 20.07 -2.20 23.22
CA ILE A 221 20.85 -2.35 24.48
C ILE A 221 20.56 -3.69 25.14
N ALA A 222 19.30 -4.07 25.26
CA ALA A 222 18.90 -5.35 25.86
C ALA A 222 19.47 -6.54 25.08
N THR A 223 19.46 -6.48 23.76
CA THR A 223 20.04 -7.52 22.90
C THR A 223 21.56 -7.60 23.11
N LEU A 224 22.29 -6.49 23.09
CA LEU A 224 23.73 -6.48 23.35
C LEU A 224 24.05 -7.09 24.72
N ALA A 225 23.28 -6.70 25.75
CA ALA A 225 23.46 -7.23 27.10
C ALA A 225 23.25 -8.76 27.18
N SER A 226 22.27 -9.31 26.45
CA SER A 226 22.03 -10.77 26.39
C SER A 226 23.20 -11.54 25.74
N PHE A 227 23.99 -10.87 24.88
CA PHE A 227 25.23 -11.40 24.30
C PHE A 227 26.49 -11.09 25.14
N GLY A 228 26.31 -10.53 26.35
CA GLY A 228 27.40 -10.20 27.26
C GLY A 228 28.20 -8.97 26.84
N ILE A 229 27.63 -8.09 26.01
CA ILE A 229 28.25 -6.85 25.53
C ILE A 229 27.69 -5.68 26.35
N ARG A 230 28.56 -4.86 26.93
CA ARG A 230 28.19 -3.70 27.73
C ARG A 230 28.54 -2.40 27.00
N LEU A 231 27.64 -1.45 27.04
CA LEU A 231 27.88 -0.08 26.56
C LEU A 231 28.27 0.81 27.70
N HIS A 232 29.28 1.68 27.49
CA HIS A 232 29.64 2.72 28.43
C HIS A 232 28.65 3.88 28.40
N ARG A 233 28.09 4.19 27.22
CA ARG A 233 27.13 5.27 26.99
C ARG A 233 25.92 4.79 26.25
N ASN A 234 24.79 5.49 26.44
CA ASN A 234 23.58 5.23 25.64
C ASN A 234 23.82 5.60 24.18
N PRO A 235 23.25 4.83 23.24
CA PRO A 235 23.28 5.17 21.82
C PRO A 235 22.68 6.54 21.52
N LEU A 236 23.27 7.22 20.54
CA LEU A 236 22.87 8.54 20.04
C LEU A 236 22.24 8.38 18.66
N PHE A 237 21.20 9.16 18.37
CA PHE A 237 20.60 9.17 17.03
C PHE A 237 21.33 10.16 16.15
N ALA A 238 21.79 9.69 14.98
CA ALA A 238 22.29 10.52 13.91
C ALA A 238 21.09 10.95 13.08
N ASP A 239 20.71 12.21 13.17
CA ASP A 239 19.54 12.72 12.45
C ASP A 239 19.85 12.85 10.95
N ARG A 240 19.18 12.09 10.11
CA ARG A 240 19.29 12.15 8.64
C ARG A 240 18.75 13.46 8.06
N TRP A 241 17.90 14.17 8.78
CA TRP A 241 17.29 15.42 8.33
C TRP A 241 18.27 16.58 8.33
N LEU A 242 19.51 16.36 8.77
CA LEU A 242 20.57 17.38 8.83
C LEU A 242 21.25 17.66 7.48
N GLU A 243 20.89 16.97 6.42
CA GLU A 243 21.26 17.35 5.06
C GLU A 243 20.62 18.71 4.72
N GLY A 244 21.35 19.79 4.95
CA GLY A 244 20.88 21.17 4.74
C GLY A 244 20.90 22.06 5.97
N LEU A 245 21.11 21.49 7.17
CA LEU A 245 21.30 22.30 8.38
C LEU A 245 22.72 22.87 8.43
N SER A 246 22.82 24.16 8.70
CA SER A 246 24.12 24.78 8.83
C SER A 246 24.79 24.40 10.15
N ARG A 247 26.10 24.22 10.14
CA ARG A 247 26.92 24.04 11.37
C ARG A 247 26.70 25.15 12.38
N LYS A 248 26.35 26.36 11.92
CA LYS A 248 26.13 27.54 12.74
C LYS A 248 24.84 27.46 13.55
N ASP A 249 23.76 26.95 12.90
CA ASP A 249 22.44 26.95 13.50
C ASP A 249 22.21 25.69 14.37
N TYR A 250 22.82 24.54 13.99
CA TYR A 250 22.66 23.28 14.68
C TYR A 250 24.00 22.54 14.90
N PRO A 251 24.92 23.11 15.68
CA PRO A 251 26.29 22.62 15.74
C PRO A 251 26.43 21.21 16.32
N HIS A 252 25.57 20.83 17.26
CA HIS A 252 25.64 19.51 17.90
C HIS A 252 25.17 18.40 16.93
N GLN A 253 24.02 18.57 16.33
CA GLN A 253 23.47 17.62 15.35
C GLN A 253 24.40 17.50 14.14
N TYR A 254 24.90 18.62 13.62
CA TYR A 254 25.87 18.61 12.52
C TYR A 254 27.14 17.82 12.87
N ALA A 255 27.64 17.95 14.10
CA ALA A 255 28.79 17.18 14.54
C ALA A 255 28.50 15.67 14.63
N LEU A 256 27.31 15.28 15.09
CA LEU A 256 26.89 13.87 15.16
C LEU A 256 26.77 13.26 13.75
N ALA A 257 26.07 13.92 12.84
CA ALA A 257 25.90 13.45 11.45
C ALA A 257 27.25 13.35 10.72
N SER A 258 28.14 14.34 10.92
CA SER A 258 29.47 14.34 10.32
C SER A 258 30.35 13.21 10.86
N LYS A 259 30.27 12.90 12.15
CA LYS A 259 30.99 11.80 12.78
C LYS A 259 30.43 10.44 12.29
N ALA A 260 29.12 10.29 12.24
CA ALA A 260 28.46 9.09 11.72
C ALA A 260 28.86 8.82 10.26
N ALA A 261 28.88 9.85 9.41
CA ALA A 261 29.31 9.73 8.01
C ALA A 261 30.75 9.20 7.87
N GLN A 262 31.66 9.62 8.76
CA GLN A 262 33.07 9.17 8.76
C GLN A 262 33.20 7.68 9.14
N LEU A 263 32.25 7.11 9.89
CA LEU A 263 32.27 5.70 10.31
C LEU A 263 31.88 4.72 9.20
N ARG A 264 31.20 5.17 8.15
CA ARG A 264 30.67 4.30 7.08
C ARG A 264 31.71 3.56 6.25
N SER A 265 32.99 3.84 6.41
CA SER A 265 34.07 3.18 5.69
C SER A 265 34.45 1.78 6.21
N HIS A 266 33.99 1.38 7.40
CA HIS A 266 34.40 0.17 8.11
C HIS A 266 33.20 -0.73 8.42
N GLU A 267 32.52 -1.23 7.37
CA GLU A 267 31.39 -2.16 7.53
C GLU A 267 31.85 -3.49 8.17
N VAL A 268 31.19 -3.91 9.23
CA VAL A 268 31.46 -5.16 9.96
C VAL A 268 30.31 -6.16 9.91
N PHE A 269 29.14 -5.68 9.54
CA PHE A 269 27.96 -6.53 9.37
C PHE A 269 26.95 -5.86 8.44
N ARG A 270 26.28 -6.70 7.64
CA ARG A 270 25.20 -6.30 6.75
C ARG A 270 24.09 -7.33 6.83
N VAL A 271 22.86 -6.86 6.84
CA VAL A 271 21.67 -7.65 6.56
C VAL A 271 20.93 -6.99 5.41
N GLU A 272 20.43 -7.83 4.51
CA GLU A 272 19.75 -7.37 3.31
C GLU A 272 18.58 -8.30 3.03
N HIS A 273 17.38 -7.71 2.83
CA HIS A 273 16.19 -8.43 2.42
C HIS A 273 15.64 -7.80 1.15
N SER A 274 15.31 -8.63 0.17
CA SER A 274 14.70 -8.17 -1.07
C SER A 274 13.26 -7.69 -0.85
N LEU A 275 12.78 -6.81 -1.72
CA LEU A 275 11.39 -6.39 -1.72
C LEU A 275 10.43 -7.58 -1.84
N ARG A 276 10.81 -8.64 -2.59
CA ARG A 276 10.04 -9.89 -2.70
C ARG A 276 9.86 -10.58 -1.35
N GLU A 277 10.92 -10.69 -0.55
CA GLU A 277 10.86 -11.31 0.78
C GLU A 277 9.92 -10.58 1.73
N VAL A 278 9.70 -9.29 1.52
CA VAL A 278 8.73 -8.47 2.28
C VAL A 278 7.32 -8.57 1.69
N LEU A 279 7.18 -8.47 0.36
CA LEU A 279 5.86 -8.49 -0.29
C LEU A 279 5.19 -9.86 -0.23
N ALA A 280 5.94 -10.97 -0.25
CA ALA A 280 5.37 -12.31 -0.19
C ALA A 280 4.58 -12.54 1.12
N PRO A 281 5.13 -12.41 2.33
CA PRO A 281 4.33 -12.54 3.56
C PRO A 281 3.23 -11.47 3.67
N MET A 282 3.45 -10.24 3.18
CA MET A 282 2.42 -9.21 3.12
C MET A 282 1.17 -9.67 2.36
N LEU A 283 1.34 -10.32 1.22
CA LEU A 283 0.23 -10.77 0.37
C LEU A 283 -0.30 -12.13 0.80
N ILE A 284 0.57 -13.11 1.09
CA ILE A 284 0.19 -14.50 1.44
C ILE A 284 -0.51 -14.56 2.79
N TYR A 285 0.08 -13.95 3.82
CA TYR A 285 -0.46 -13.96 5.19
C TYR A 285 -1.27 -12.71 5.52
N SER A 286 -1.33 -11.78 4.57
CA SER A 286 -2.05 -10.51 4.74
C SER A 286 -1.49 -9.64 5.88
N ASP A 287 -0.16 -9.62 6.05
CA ASP A 287 0.48 -8.85 7.11
C ASP A 287 0.25 -7.35 6.95
N ASN A 288 -0.40 -6.75 7.94
CA ASN A 288 -0.77 -5.35 7.92
C ASN A 288 0.41 -4.44 8.25
N ALA A 289 1.29 -4.87 9.16
CA ALA A 289 2.46 -4.08 9.53
C ALA A 289 3.44 -3.98 8.35
N MET A 290 3.65 -5.09 7.62
CA MET A 290 4.46 -5.07 6.40
C MET A 290 3.86 -4.16 5.32
N ALA A 291 2.53 -4.19 5.15
CA ALA A 291 1.87 -3.35 4.16
C ALA A 291 2.05 -1.86 4.47
N GLU A 292 1.86 -1.45 5.72
CA GLU A 292 2.13 -0.06 6.13
C GLU A 292 3.61 0.28 6.04
N ALA A 293 4.50 -0.65 6.42
CA ALA A 293 5.94 -0.42 6.35
C ALA A 293 6.41 -0.12 4.93
N VAL A 294 6.07 -0.98 3.96
CA VAL A 294 6.49 -0.78 2.56
C VAL A 294 5.81 0.43 1.92
N TYR A 295 4.55 0.69 2.27
CA TYR A 295 3.83 1.88 1.81
C TYR A 295 4.54 3.16 2.26
N HIS A 296 4.83 3.26 3.56
CA HIS A 296 5.54 4.42 4.10
C HIS A 296 7.01 4.49 3.67
N HIS A 297 7.69 3.36 3.47
CA HIS A 297 9.05 3.35 2.95
C HIS A 297 9.10 3.92 1.54
N ALA A 298 8.20 3.51 0.68
CA ALA A 298 8.11 4.03 -0.68
C ALA A 298 7.82 5.54 -0.68
N ASP A 299 6.94 6.03 0.18
CA ASP A 299 6.66 7.46 0.33
C ASP A 299 7.86 8.24 0.91
N HIS A 300 8.55 7.70 1.92
CA HIS A 300 9.77 8.33 2.46
C HIS A 300 10.90 8.40 1.43
N SER A 301 11.11 7.34 0.66
CA SER A 301 12.11 7.35 -0.43
C SER A 301 11.77 8.39 -1.49
N MET A 302 10.47 8.60 -1.73
CA MET A 302 9.93 9.65 -2.58
C MET A 302 10.16 11.04 -2.00
N ALA A 303 9.79 11.25 -0.73
CA ALA A 303 9.95 12.55 -0.08
C ALA A 303 11.40 13.04 -0.14
N ARG A 304 12.38 12.16 0.05
CA ARG A 304 13.79 12.49 -0.14
C ARG A 304 14.13 12.88 -1.58
N TRP A 305 13.51 12.20 -2.55
CA TRP A 305 13.75 12.48 -3.95
C TRP A 305 12.97 13.72 -4.41
N SER A 306 11.74 13.90 -3.94
CA SER A 306 10.88 15.04 -4.26
C SER A 306 11.30 16.32 -3.56
N ALA A 307 11.80 16.27 -2.33
CA ALA A 307 12.37 17.44 -1.66
C ALA A 307 13.51 18.07 -2.46
N SER A 308 14.27 17.24 -3.21
CA SER A 308 15.28 17.70 -4.16
C SER A 308 14.72 18.26 -5.46
N ARG A 309 13.44 17.98 -5.81
CA ARG A 309 12.79 18.37 -7.08
C ARG A 309 11.51 19.19 -6.93
N GLY A 310 11.02 19.41 -5.72
CA GLY A 310 9.80 20.19 -5.46
C GLY A 310 8.48 19.49 -5.83
N GLU A 311 8.46 18.15 -5.86
CA GLU A 311 7.25 17.37 -6.13
C GLU A 311 6.81 16.63 -4.84
N ASP A 312 5.64 16.98 -4.30
CA ASP A 312 4.98 16.23 -3.23
C ASP A 312 4.32 14.98 -3.85
N GLY A 313 4.96 13.80 -3.70
CA GLY A 313 4.50 12.58 -4.33
C GLY A 313 4.04 11.53 -3.32
N GLN A 314 2.76 11.13 -3.38
CA GLN A 314 2.28 9.93 -2.73
C GLN A 314 2.46 8.74 -3.69
N THR A 315 3.04 7.64 -3.21
CA THR A 315 3.42 6.49 -4.04
C THR A 315 2.25 5.88 -4.79
N MET A 316 1.09 5.69 -4.13
CA MET A 316 -0.10 5.17 -4.79
C MET A 316 -0.67 6.15 -5.80
N GLU A 317 -0.72 7.45 -5.47
CA GLU A 317 -1.24 8.48 -6.38
C GLU A 317 -0.37 8.63 -7.62
N SER A 318 0.97 8.56 -7.48
CA SER A 318 1.87 8.61 -8.63
C SER A 318 1.68 7.39 -9.53
N PHE A 319 1.63 6.18 -8.97
CA PHE A 319 1.37 4.96 -9.73
C PHE A 319 0.03 4.99 -10.46
N ILE A 320 -1.03 5.44 -9.76
CA ILE A 320 -2.37 5.57 -10.33
C ILE A 320 -2.36 6.56 -11.50
N ARG A 321 -1.75 7.73 -11.32
CA ARG A 321 -1.66 8.76 -12.37
C ARG A 321 -0.83 8.29 -13.56
N ASP A 322 0.31 7.64 -13.31
CA ASP A 322 1.29 7.35 -14.35
C ASP A 322 0.94 6.08 -15.15
N GLU A 323 0.25 5.11 -14.52
CA GLU A 323 0.03 3.79 -15.10
C GLU A 323 -1.45 3.40 -15.23
N LEU A 324 -2.34 4.02 -14.47
CA LEU A 324 -3.77 3.66 -14.40
C LEU A 324 -4.69 4.85 -14.71
N GLU A 325 -4.17 5.93 -15.33
CA GLU A 325 -4.95 7.10 -15.71
C GLU A 325 -6.18 6.67 -16.53
N GLY A 326 -7.34 7.21 -16.19
CA GLY A 326 -8.61 6.86 -16.84
C GLY A 326 -9.26 5.56 -16.37
N LEU A 327 -8.58 4.73 -15.55
CA LEU A 327 -9.16 3.50 -14.99
C LEU A 327 -9.69 3.68 -13.56
N VAL A 328 -9.35 4.79 -12.92
CA VAL A 328 -9.72 5.06 -11.52
C VAL A 328 -11.18 5.50 -11.43
N PRO A 329 -12.02 4.79 -10.65
CA PRO A 329 -13.41 5.18 -10.49
C PRO A 329 -13.53 6.48 -9.70
N GLU A 330 -14.51 7.32 -10.07
CA GLU A 330 -14.83 8.53 -9.32
C GLU A 330 -15.16 8.19 -7.86
N GLY A 331 -14.56 8.92 -6.91
CA GLY A 331 -14.75 8.70 -5.48
C GLY A 331 -13.94 7.57 -4.86
N MET A 332 -13.06 6.91 -5.61
CA MET A 332 -12.11 5.96 -5.05
C MET A 332 -11.22 6.62 -3.99
N THR A 333 -10.96 5.91 -2.90
CA THR A 333 -10.07 6.36 -1.84
C THR A 333 -9.13 5.24 -1.41
N ALA A 334 -7.85 5.60 -1.17
CA ALA A 334 -6.82 4.71 -0.65
C ALA A 334 -6.08 5.46 0.46
N VAL A 335 -6.51 5.28 1.71
CA VAL A 335 -6.02 6.07 2.86
C VAL A 335 -4.96 5.35 3.69
N ASP A 336 -4.74 4.05 3.43
CA ASP A 336 -3.68 3.25 4.05
C ASP A 336 -3.16 2.18 3.09
N GLY A 337 -2.01 1.59 3.42
CA GLY A 337 -1.40 0.52 2.63
C GLY A 337 -2.00 -0.86 2.89
N SER A 338 -2.60 -1.08 4.04
CA SER A 338 -3.04 -2.40 4.52
C SER A 338 -4.48 -2.76 4.14
N GLY A 339 -5.34 -1.76 3.92
CA GLY A 339 -6.77 -1.94 3.75
C GLY A 339 -7.53 -2.12 5.07
N LEU A 340 -6.91 -1.79 6.21
CA LEU A 340 -7.58 -1.83 7.52
C LEU A 340 -8.59 -0.70 7.69
N SER A 341 -8.32 0.46 7.11
CA SER A 341 -9.23 1.58 7.16
C SER A 341 -10.52 1.29 6.39
N PRO A 342 -11.69 1.42 7.01
CA PRO A 342 -12.96 1.33 6.31
C PRO A 342 -13.25 2.56 5.41
N LEU A 343 -12.35 3.54 5.40
CA LEU A 343 -12.41 4.68 4.50
C LEU A 343 -11.77 4.39 3.14
N ASN A 344 -11.07 3.26 2.98
CA ASN A 344 -10.69 2.78 1.66
C ASN A 344 -11.94 2.39 0.87
N ALA A 345 -12.04 2.85 -0.35
CA ALA A 345 -13.13 2.54 -1.25
C ALA A 345 -12.59 2.29 -2.67
N THR A 346 -12.96 1.18 -3.25
CA THR A 346 -12.60 0.80 -4.63
C THR A 346 -13.75 0.03 -5.29
N THR A 347 -13.60 -0.36 -6.54
CA THR A 347 -14.58 -1.14 -7.26
C THR A 347 -14.02 -2.52 -7.66
N ALA A 348 -14.88 -3.50 -7.88
CA ALA A 348 -14.45 -4.80 -8.40
C ALA A 348 -13.83 -4.65 -9.80
N GLU A 349 -14.36 -3.73 -10.59
CA GLU A 349 -13.82 -3.41 -11.90
C GLU A 349 -12.39 -2.87 -11.82
N PHE A 350 -12.13 -1.89 -10.94
CA PHE A 350 -10.78 -1.36 -10.77
C PHE A 350 -9.78 -2.44 -10.35
N LEU A 351 -10.15 -3.33 -9.41
CA LEU A 351 -9.28 -4.43 -9.00
C LEU A 351 -8.97 -5.39 -10.16
N VAL A 352 -9.95 -5.67 -11.04
CA VAL A 352 -9.72 -6.47 -12.23
C VAL A 352 -8.83 -5.72 -13.24
N GLN A 353 -9.02 -4.43 -13.45
CA GLN A 353 -8.14 -3.63 -14.31
C GLN A 353 -6.71 -3.59 -13.77
N LEU A 354 -6.53 -3.46 -12.46
CA LEU A 354 -5.23 -3.53 -11.80
C LEU A 354 -4.54 -4.90 -12.02
N LEU A 355 -5.29 -6.00 -11.91
CA LEU A 355 -4.79 -7.34 -12.20
C LEU A 355 -4.46 -7.53 -13.68
N LYS A 356 -5.28 -7.01 -14.60
CA LYS A 356 -4.99 -7.01 -16.04
C LYS A 356 -3.69 -6.26 -16.35
N TYR A 357 -3.53 -5.05 -15.80
CA TYR A 357 -2.31 -4.27 -15.94
C TYR A 357 -1.07 -5.09 -15.56
N ALA A 358 -1.13 -5.77 -14.42
CA ALA A 358 -0.02 -6.59 -13.96
C ALA A 358 0.20 -7.84 -14.84
N TYR A 359 -0.89 -8.48 -15.30
CA TYR A 359 -0.83 -9.66 -16.17
C TYR A 359 -0.22 -9.33 -17.54
N ASP A 360 -0.49 -8.15 -18.07
CA ASP A 360 0.02 -7.67 -19.37
C ASP A 360 1.50 -7.32 -19.35
N LYS A 361 2.09 -7.19 -18.16
CA LYS A 361 3.53 -6.96 -17.94
C LYS A 361 4.18 -8.27 -17.45
N PRO A 362 4.90 -9.03 -18.30
CA PRO A 362 5.40 -10.37 -17.95
C PRO A 362 6.15 -10.42 -16.62
N ALA A 363 7.00 -9.44 -16.34
CA ALA A 363 7.77 -9.38 -15.09
C ALA A 363 6.86 -9.25 -13.84
N LEU A 364 5.79 -8.43 -13.90
CA LEU A 364 4.84 -8.28 -12.79
C LEU A 364 3.94 -9.52 -12.66
N ARG A 365 3.48 -10.08 -13.80
CA ARG A 365 2.70 -11.31 -13.81
C ARG A 365 3.45 -12.46 -13.15
N ASP A 366 4.68 -12.68 -13.58
CA ASP A 366 5.53 -13.78 -13.09
C ASP A 366 5.88 -13.56 -11.60
N GLU A 367 6.04 -12.32 -11.17
CA GLU A 367 6.25 -11.97 -9.76
C GLU A 367 4.98 -12.28 -8.92
N LEU A 368 3.80 -11.80 -9.34
CA LEU A 368 2.55 -12.01 -8.61
C LEU A 368 2.16 -13.49 -8.56
N ILE A 369 2.12 -14.18 -9.70
CA ILE A 369 1.68 -15.58 -9.80
C ILE A 369 2.76 -16.51 -9.23
N GLY A 370 4.02 -16.29 -9.58
CA GLY A 370 5.11 -17.16 -9.17
C GLY A 370 5.43 -17.10 -7.69
N TYR A 371 5.30 -15.93 -7.04
CA TYR A 371 5.88 -15.73 -5.71
C TYR A 371 4.96 -15.02 -4.71
N LEU A 372 4.15 -14.06 -5.12
CA LEU A 372 3.53 -13.13 -4.17
C LEU A 372 2.11 -13.51 -3.76
N LEU A 373 1.29 -14.10 -4.63
CA LEU A 373 -0.09 -14.41 -4.30
C LEU A 373 -0.24 -15.75 -3.59
N ALA A 374 -1.21 -15.82 -2.67
CA ALA A 374 -1.58 -17.07 -2.01
C ALA A 374 -2.20 -18.06 -3.02
N THR A 375 -1.87 -19.35 -2.88
CA THR A 375 -2.42 -20.42 -3.68
C THR A 375 -2.77 -21.63 -2.79
N PRO A 376 -3.88 -22.35 -3.02
CA PRO A 376 -4.23 -23.53 -2.24
C PRO A 376 -3.21 -24.65 -2.39
N HIS A 377 -3.07 -25.46 -1.33
CA HIS A 377 -2.24 -26.67 -1.31
C HIS A 377 -0.76 -26.47 -1.70
N HIS A 378 -0.30 -25.24 -1.54
CA HIS A 378 1.12 -24.93 -1.69
C HIS A 378 1.66 -24.46 -0.35
N ASP A 379 2.40 -25.31 0.33
CA ASP A 379 2.99 -25.15 1.65
C ASP A 379 2.90 -23.75 2.29
N GLU A 380 3.98 -22.97 2.16
CA GLU A 380 4.05 -21.63 2.75
C GLU A 380 3.10 -20.61 2.11
N ARG A 381 2.72 -20.81 0.84
CA ARG A 381 1.82 -19.89 0.13
C ARG A 381 0.34 -20.15 0.37
N PHE A 382 -0.03 -21.10 1.22
CA PHE A 382 -1.43 -21.35 1.55
C PHE A 382 -2.05 -20.18 2.32
N GLY A 383 -1.33 -19.61 3.29
CA GLY A 383 -1.64 -18.33 3.94
C GLY A 383 -3.11 -18.16 4.36
N THR A 384 -3.71 -17.06 3.91
CA THR A 384 -5.11 -16.70 4.24
C THR A 384 -6.18 -17.57 3.57
N LEU A 385 -5.80 -18.53 2.74
CA LEU A 385 -6.71 -19.51 2.14
C LEU A 385 -6.95 -20.72 3.05
N TRP A 386 -6.31 -20.76 4.21
CA TRP A 386 -6.52 -21.82 5.20
C TRP A 386 -7.98 -21.93 5.60
N GLY A 387 -8.51 -23.18 5.60
CA GLY A 387 -9.91 -23.46 5.93
C GLY A 387 -10.93 -23.08 4.84
N ARG A 388 -10.49 -22.66 3.63
CA ARG A 388 -11.35 -22.48 2.46
C ARG A 388 -11.65 -23.84 1.80
N ARG A 389 -12.73 -23.91 1.04
CA ARG A 389 -13.18 -25.15 0.37
C ARG A 389 -12.54 -25.33 -1.02
N PHE A 390 -11.23 -25.15 -1.09
CA PHE A 390 -10.46 -25.40 -2.30
C PHE A 390 -9.84 -26.79 -2.24
N ASP A 391 -10.20 -27.65 -3.20
CA ASP A 391 -9.63 -28.99 -3.33
C ASP A 391 -8.33 -28.99 -4.15
N GLU A 392 -7.72 -30.15 -4.38
CA GLU A 392 -6.45 -30.30 -5.08
C GLU A 392 -6.45 -29.73 -6.50
N ARG A 393 -7.63 -29.63 -7.15
CA ARG A 393 -7.76 -29.07 -8.50
C ARG A 393 -7.40 -27.58 -8.56
N PHE A 394 -7.48 -26.86 -7.42
CA PHE A 394 -7.11 -25.45 -7.34
C PHE A 394 -5.60 -25.23 -7.16
N ARG A 395 -4.83 -26.30 -6.90
CA ARG A 395 -3.40 -26.23 -6.77
C ARG A 395 -2.77 -25.66 -8.03
N GLU A 396 -1.91 -24.65 -7.86
CA GLU A 396 -1.25 -23.94 -8.97
C GLU A 396 -2.20 -23.42 -10.05
N ARG A 397 -3.47 -23.21 -9.71
CA ARG A 397 -4.48 -22.64 -10.59
C ARG A 397 -5.15 -21.40 -10.02
N LEU A 398 -5.28 -21.30 -8.69
CA LEU A 398 -5.85 -20.13 -8.01
C LEU A 398 -4.73 -19.35 -7.31
N TYR A 399 -4.58 -18.09 -7.68
CA TYR A 399 -3.60 -17.17 -7.13
C TYR A 399 -4.33 -15.89 -6.73
N CYS A 400 -4.49 -15.65 -5.44
CA CYS A 400 -5.38 -14.57 -5.02
C CYS A 400 -4.98 -13.91 -3.70
N LYS A 401 -5.58 -12.74 -3.47
CA LYS A 401 -5.55 -12.00 -2.22
C LYS A 401 -6.94 -11.98 -1.61
N THR A 402 -7.01 -12.33 -0.32
CA THR A 402 -8.22 -12.22 0.50
C THR A 402 -8.28 -10.88 1.20
N GLY A 403 -9.48 -10.41 1.51
CA GLY A 403 -9.72 -9.26 2.38
C GLY A 403 -10.83 -9.56 3.38
N THR A 404 -10.68 -9.11 4.63
CA THR A 404 -11.68 -9.33 5.68
C THR A 404 -11.65 -8.20 6.71
N LEU A 405 -12.82 -7.62 6.99
CA LEU A 405 -13.07 -6.79 8.18
C LEU A 405 -14.29 -7.39 8.88
N THR A 406 -14.02 -8.28 9.84
CA THR A 406 -15.02 -9.17 10.43
C THR A 406 -16.20 -8.43 11.09
N ALA A 407 -15.91 -7.39 11.86
CA ALA A 407 -16.95 -6.63 12.55
C ALA A 407 -17.89 -5.85 11.63
N ARG A 408 -17.51 -5.65 10.38
CA ARG A 408 -18.30 -4.94 9.37
C ARG A 408 -18.98 -5.88 8.37
N GLY A 409 -18.75 -7.21 8.50
CA GLY A 409 -19.24 -8.18 7.53
C GLY A 409 -18.67 -7.93 6.14
N ILE A 410 -17.38 -7.52 6.06
CA ILE A 410 -16.69 -7.30 4.81
C ILE A 410 -15.81 -8.51 4.50
N SER A 411 -15.99 -9.06 3.30
CA SER A 411 -15.15 -10.12 2.75
C SER A 411 -14.90 -9.88 1.28
N SER A 412 -13.64 -9.89 0.87
CA SER A 412 -13.23 -9.70 -0.53
C SER A 412 -12.25 -10.77 -0.97
N LEU A 413 -12.24 -11.04 -2.27
CA LEU A 413 -11.32 -11.96 -2.93
C LEU A 413 -11.02 -11.43 -4.32
N ALA A 414 -9.74 -11.29 -4.68
CA ALA A 414 -9.34 -10.85 -6.01
C ALA A 414 -8.05 -11.54 -6.42
N GLY A 415 -7.91 -11.88 -7.71
CA GLY A 415 -6.73 -12.58 -8.20
C GLY A 415 -6.91 -13.19 -9.57
N TYR A 416 -6.13 -14.24 -9.82
CA TYR A 416 -6.11 -15.00 -11.06
C TYR A 416 -6.57 -16.42 -10.84
N LEU A 417 -7.23 -16.97 -11.85
CA LEU A 417 -7.57 -18.38 -11.88
C LEU A 417 -7.28 -18.95 -13.28
N HIS A 418 -6.57 -20.07 -13.31
CA HIS A 418 -6.31 -20.87 -14.52
C HIS A 418 -7.29 -22.04 -14.56
N SER A 419 -8.26 -22.01 -15.47
CA SER A 419 -9.30 -23.01 -15.56
C SER A 419 -8.81 -24.36 -16.11
N GLU A 420 -9.64 -25.38 -16.00
CA GLU A 420 -9.31 -26.72 -16.49
C GLU A 420 -9.21 -26.78 -18.03
N ASP A 421 -9.91 -25.90 -18.76
CA ASP A 421 -9.79 -25.75 -20.21
C ASP A 421 -8.60 -24.91 -20.68
N GLY A 422 -7.78 -24.38 -19.74
CA GLY A 422 -6.55 -23.65 -20.03
C GLY A 422 -6.70 -22.13 -20.15
N ARG A 423 -7.84 -21.56 -19.79
CA ARG A 423 -8.06 -20.11 -19.81
C ARG A 423 -7.59 -19.45 -18.52
N TRP A 424 -7.07 -18.25 -18.63
CA TRP A 424 -6.74 -17.40 -17.50
C TRP A 424 -7.83 -16.35 -17.27
N TYR A 425 -8.29 -16.27 -16.03
CA TYR A 425 -9.25 -15.25 -15.58
C TYR A 425 -8.63 -14.32 -14.57
N ALA A 426 -8.89 -13.01 -14.70
CA ALA A 426 -8.77 -12.05 -13.60
C ALA A 426 -10.15 -11.87 -12.99
N PHE A 427 -10.25 -11.90 -11.68
CA PHE A 427 -11.52 -11.74 -10.99
C PHE A 427 -11.41 -10.91 -9.71
N ALA A 428 -12.49 -10.24 -9.35
CA ALA A 428 -12.66 -9.59 -8.07
C ALA A 428 -14.10 -9.77 -7.56
N ILE A 429 -14.22 -10.08 -6.27
CA ILE A 429 -15.50 -10.29 -5.57
C ILE A 429 -15.42 -9.50 -4.27
N LEU A 430 -16.28 -8.49 -4.12
CA LEU A 430 -16.41 -7.66 -2.94
C LEU A 430 -17.77 -7.91 -2.30
N ASN A 431 -17.80 -8.23 -1.00
CA ASN A 431 -19.01 -8.46 -0.23
C ASN A 431 -19.04 -7.54 0.98
N GLU A 432 -20.16 -6.88 1.24
CA GLU A 432 -20.40 -6.05 2.42
C GLU A 432 -21.67 -6.47 3.14
N GLY A 433 -21.70 -6.37 4.49
CA GLY A 433 -22.86 -6.63 5.31
C GLY A 433 -23.36 -8.07 5.29
N THR A 434 -22.50 -8.99 4.87
CA THR A 434 -22.75 -10.44 4.90
C THR A 434 -21.82 -11.07 5.92
N PRO A 435 -22.25 -12.04 6.73
CA PRO A 435 -21.34 -12.78 7.58
C PRO A 435 -20.19 -13.36 6.77
N VAL A 436 -18.96 -13.21 7.28
CA VAL A 436 -17.74 -13.55 6.56
C VAL A 436 -17.70 -15.00 6.06
N TYR A 437 -18.28 -15.91 6.85
CA TYR A 437 -18.32 -17.32 6.48
C TYR A 437 -19.15 -17.55 5.20
N GLU A 438 -20.37 -17.00 5.15
CA GLU A 438 -21.27 -17.10 4.01
C GLU A 438 -20.67 -16.41 2.76
N ALA A 439 -20.04 -15.25 2.95
CA ALA A 439 -19.36 -14.57 1.87
C ALA A 439 -18.21 -15.41 1.30
N ARG A 440 -17.44 -16.11 2.16
CA ARG A 440 -16.38 -17.02 1.73
C ARG A 440 -16.92 -18.24 0.98
N GLU A 441 -18.02 -18.86 1.44
CA GLU A 441 -18.65 -19.98 0.72
C GLU A 441 -19.12 -19.55 -0.68
N PHE A 442 -19.68 -18.34 -0.80
CA PHE A 442 -20.06 -17.77 -2.08
C PHE A 442 -18.84 -17.59 -3.00
N GLN A 443 -17.75 -16.99 -2.49
CA GLN A 443 -16.51 -16.79 -3.25
C GLN A 443 -15.91 -18.12 -3.70
N ASP A 444 -15.93 -19.17 -2.85
CA ASP A 444 -15.45 -20.50 -3.19
C ASP A 444 -16.28 -21.16 -4.30
N ALA A 445 -17.60 -20.96 -4.28
CA ALA A 445 -18.49 -21.44 -5.33
C ALA A 445 -18.24 -20.72 -6.68
N VAL A 446 -17.99 -19.42 -6.66
CA VAL A 446 -17.61 -18.65 -7.85
C VAL A 446 -16.29 -19.18 -8.43
N CYS A 447 -15.25 -19.32 -7.58
CA CYS A 447 -13.96 -19.86 -8.05
C CYS A 447 -14.11 -21.27 -8.64
N ARG A 448 -14.98 -22.11 -8.07
CA ARG A 448 -15.26 -23.44 -8.62
C ARG A 448 -15.91 -23.36 -10.00
N SER A 449 -16.85 -22.44 -10.19
CA SER A 449 -17.48 -22.23 -11.51
C SER A 449 -16.49 -21.76 -12.57
N LEU A 450 -15.47 -20.96 -12.17
CA LEU A 450 -14.38 -20.52 -13.04
C LEU A 450 -13.39 -21.66 -13.35
N LEU A 451 -13.11 -22.51 -12.38
CA LEU A 451 -12.19 -23.63 -12.54
C LEU A 451 -12.73 -24.67 -13.53
N GLU A 452 -14.01 -25.00 -13.41
CA GLU A 452 -14.72 -26.04 -14.18
C GLU A 452 -15.21 -25.56 -15.56
N HIS A 453 -14.82 -24.40 -15.97
CA HIS A 453 -15.15 -23.82 -17.30
C HIS A 453 -14.14 -24.21 -18.39
#